data_450f7ff99d46f97827196c0387add733
#
_entry.id   450f7ff99d46f97827196c0387add733
#
_cell.length_a   1.000
_cell.length_b   1.000
_cell.length_c   1.000
_cell.angle_alpha   90.00
_cell.angle_beta   90.00
_cell.angle_gamma   90.00
#
_symmetry.space_group_name_H-M   'P 1'
#
loop_
_entity.id
_entity.type
_entity.pdbx_description
1 polymer ?
#
loop_
_entity_poly.entity_id
_entity_poly.type
_entity_poly.pdbx_seq_one_letter_code
_entity_poly.pdbx_strand_id
1 'polypeptide(L)'
;MKQRLGLAIVLFCLMPALFAQQKAKQNAREDNASFMFTESQLNEDDDAAQSTSALVTSNNDVYLSNVGYLFSPMRFRVRGYDSQYSDMYINGVQFNDAETGRFSYGLIGGLNDATRNKEGIGPFEINNFTFGAIGGASNINLRASQYAAGSKLTLSGSNRNYILRGMYTYSTGLMNNGWAFTGSLGYRWGNEGNIEGIKYNSFSYFLGAEKVFNDRHSLSLATWGTPTERWQQMAATEEAYYLANSHYYNPNWGYQNGEKRNARIVRQFEPSANASWNFTIDDNK
;
A
#
# COMPACT_ATOMS: atom_id res chain seq x y z
N MET A 1 -22.30 31.92 -11.76
CA MET A 1 -20.83 31.90 -11.71
C MET A 1 -20.25 30.61 -11.11
N LYS A 2 -20.87 29.96 -10.10
CA LYS A 2 -20.33 28.73 -9.47
C LYS A 2 -20.28 27.49 -10.38
N GLN A 3 -21.20 27.34 -11.34
CA GLN A 3 -21.19 26.20 -12.29
C GLN A 3 -20.08 26.28 -13.37
N ARG A 4 -19.63 27.47 -13.73
CA ARG A 4 -18.54 27.62 -14.71
C ARG A 4 -17.16 27.34 -14.14
N LEU A 5 -17.01 27.49 -12.81
CA LEU A 5 -15.74 27.21 -12.12
C LEU A 5 -15.51 25.70 -11.98
N GLY A 6 -16.57 24.92 -11.73
CA GLY A 6 -16.48 23.45 -11.65
C GLY A 6 -16.11 22.79 -12.98
N LEU A 7 -16.62 23.33 -14.09
CA LEU A 7 -16.30 22.81 -15.43
C LEU A 7 -14.86 23.12 -15.83
N ALA A 8 -14.33 24.28 -15.43
CA ALA A 8 -12.93 24.66 -15.70
C ALA A 8 -11.92 23.79 -14.95
N ILE A 9 -12.22 23.39 -13.71
CA ILE A 9 -11.34 22.51 -12.92
C ILE A 9 -11.33 21.10 -13.51
N VAL A 10 -12.47 20.58 -13.96
CA VAL A 10 -12.55 19.28 -14.66
C VAL A 10 -11.81 19.29 -16.00
N LEU A 11 -11.90 20.39 -16.76
CA LEU A 11 -11.18 20.52 -18.03
C LEU A 11 -9.67 20.66 -17.84
N PHE A 12 -9.22 21.32 -16.77
CA PHE A 12 -7.80 21.48 -16.46
C PHE A 12 -7.13 20.16 -16.04
N CYS A 13 -7.89 19.23 -15.41
CA CYS A 13 -7.42 17.90 -15.06
C CYS A 13 -7.34 16.95 -16.28
N LEU A 14 -8.04 17.22 -17.38
CA LEU A 14 -8.08 16.35 -18.58
C LEU A 14 -7.01 16.70 -19.63
N MET A 15 -6.47 17.91 -19.64
CA MET A 15 -5.48 18.32 -20.64
C MET A 15 -4.11 17.60 -20.58
N PRO A 16 -3.54 17.19 -19.43
CA PRO A 16 -2.26 16.48 -19.43
C PRO A 16 -2.37 15.02 -19.91
N ALA A 17 -3.56 14.43 -19.94
CA ALA A 17 -3.73 13.03 -20.33
C ALA A 17 -3.48 12.76 -21.81
N LEU A 18 -3.64 13.75 -22.68
CA LEU A 18 -3.49 13.59 -24.13
C LEU A 18 -2.04 13.62 -24.63
N PHE A 19 -1.13 14.24 -23.87
CA PHE A 19 0.29 14.31 -24.25
C PHE A 19 1.14 13.17 -23.67
N ALA A 20 0.63 12.44 -22.67
CA ALA A 20 1.35 11.34 -22.00
C ALA A 20 1.34 10.03 -22.81
N GLN A 21 0.40 9.82 -23.70
CA GLN A 21 0.26 8.54 -24.43
C GLN A 21 1.34 8.29 -25.50
N GLN A 22 2.02 9.31 -26.00
CA GLN A 22 3.02 9.14 -27.07
C GLN A 22 4.43 8.79 -26.57
N LYS A 23 4.80 9.13 -25.33
CA LYS A 23 6.12 8.79 -24.76
C LYS A 23 6.16 7.49 -23.94
N ALA A 24 5.01 6.96 -23.54
CA ALA A 24 4.93 5.74 -22.73
C ALA A 24 5.29 4.44 -23.50
N LYS A 25 5.40 4.49 -24.83
CA LYS A 25 5.72 3.31 -25.66
C LYS A 25 7.21 2.95 -25.75
N GLN A 26 8.11 3.78 -25.27
CA GLN A 26 9.56 3.54 -25.42
C GLN A 26 10.27 2.98 -24.20
N ASN A 27 9.69 3.08 -23.00
CA ASN A 27 10.32 2.55 -21.76
C ASN A 27 9.63 1.30 -21.18
N ALA A 28 8.73 0.67 -21.91
CA ALA A 28 8.00 -0.53 -21.48
C ALA A 28 8.79 -1.84 -21.66
N ARG A 29 10.11 -1.84 -21.50
CA ARG A 29 10.93 -3.04 -21.82
C ARG A 29 11.73 -3.64 -20.68
N GLU A 30 11.57 -3.15 -19.45
CA GLU A 30 12.11 -3.80 -18.26
C GLU A 30 11.15 -3.69 -17.08
N ASP A 31 9.88 -3.98 -17.28
CA ASP A 31 8.96 -4.22 -16.19
C ASP A 31 9.18 -5.65 -15.67
N ASN A 32 10.14 -5.81 -14.79
CA ASN A 32 10.08 -6.82 -13.76
C ASN A 32 8.72 -6.66 -13.09
N ALA A 33 7.92 -7.72 -13.10
CA ALA A 33 6.52 -7.73 -12.69
C ALA A 33 6.31 -6.91 -11.41
N SER A 34 5.85 -5.67 -11.55
CA SER A 34 5.59 -4.79 -10.43
C SER A 34 4.39 -5.36 -9.69
N PHE A 35 4.68 -5.92 -8.52
CA PHE A 35 3.67 -6.49 -7.67
C PHE A 35 2.88 -5.39 -6.97
N MET A 36 1.57 -5.37 -7.16
CA MET A 36 0.69 -4.50 -6.40
C MET A 36 0.13 -5.26 -5.19
N PHE A 37 0.25 -4.67 -4.00
CA PHE A 37 -0.53 -5.14 -2.86
C PHE A 37 -2.02 -5.08 -3.21
N THR A 38 -2.73 -6.17 -2.98
CA THR A 38 -4.17 -6.11 -3.03
C THR A 38 -4.66 -5.29 -1.85
N GLU A 39 -5.72 -4.52 -2.06
CA GLU A 39 -6.32 -3.67 -1.03
C GLU A 39 -6.67 -4.44 0.25
N SER A 40 -7.05 -5.70 0.12
CA SER A 40 -7.32 -6.57 1.27
C SER A 40 -6.08 -6.88 2.10
N GLN A 41 -4.89 -6.87 1.52
CA GLN A 41 -3.63 -7.08 2.24
C GLN A 41 -3.21 -5.86 3.05
N LEU A 42 -3.58 -4.66 2.59
CA LEU A 42 -3.27 -3.40 3.24
C LEU A 42 -4.27 -3.00 4.33
N ASN A 43 -5.46 -3.60 4.33
CA ASN A 43 -6.55 -3.26 5.27
C ASN A 43 -6.59 -4.11 6.52
N GLU A 44 -5.72 -5.09 6.65
CA GLU A 44 -5.77 -6.04 7.75
C GLU A 44 -4.77 -5.67 8.84
N ASP A 45 -5.28 -5.00 9.86
CA ASP A 45 -4.53 -4.59 11.05
C ASP A 45 -4.42 -5.68 12.13
N ASP A 46 -4.75 -6.91 11.81
CA ASP A 46 -4.44 -8.04 12.69
C ASP A 46 -3.00 -8.46 12.48
N ASP A 47 -2.11 -7.99 13.36
CA ASP A 47 -0.66 -8.24 13.33
C ASP A 47 -0.30 -9.73 13.24
N ALA A 48 -1.18 -10.62 13.69
CA ALA A 48 -0.97 -12.06 13.63
C ALA A 48 -1.23 -12.71 12.27
N ALA A 49 -1.86 -12.00 11.34
CA ALA A 49 -2.40 -12.60 10.13
C ALA A 49 -1.99 -11.87 8.85
N GLN A 50 -0.95 -11.03 8.91
CA GLN A 50 -0.47 -10.32 7.75
C GLN A 50 0.06 -11.29 6.70
N SER A 51 -0.51 -11.17 5.54
CA SER A 51 -0.32 -12.10 4.47
C SER A 51 1.05 -11.89 3.80
N THR A 52 1.76 -12.97 3.71
CA THR A 52 2.99 -13.11 2.92
C THR A 52 2.71 -13.26 1.42
N SER A 53 1.45 -13.11 0.99
CA SER A 53 1.06 -13.29 -0.42
C SER A 53 1.78 -12.33 -1.37
N ALA A 54 2.29 -11.23 -0.85
CA ALA A 54 3.11 -10.29 -1.62
C ALA A 54 4.49 -10.85 -2.00
N LEU A 55 5.12 -11.64 -1.14
CA LEU A 55 6.35 -12.36 -1.45
C LEU A 55 6.15 -13.43 -2.50
N VAL A 56 4.97 -14.02 -2.50
CA VAL A 56 4.62 -15.20 -3.26
C VAL A 56 4.58 -14.94 -4.76
N THR A 57 4.14 -13.77 -5.20
CA THR A 57 3.94 -13.47 -6.62
C THR A 57 5.18 -12.87 -7.30
N SER A 58 6.14 -12.36 -6.56
CA SER A 58 7.38 -11.77 -7.10
C SER A 58 8.58 -12.71 -7.04
N ASN A 59 8.42 -13.93 -6.52
CA ASN A 59 9.51 -14.86 -6.30
C ASN A 59 9.55 -15.93 -7.41
N ASN A 60 10.77 -16.32 -7.79
CA ASN A 60 11.02 -17.44 -8.71
C ASN A 60 10.87 -18.82 -8.05
N ASP A 61 10.60 -18.89 -6.75
CA ASP A 61 10.35 -20.15 -6.04
C ASP A 61 9.05 -20.78 -6.54
N VAL A 62 9.16 -22.00 -7.06
CA VAL A 62 8.04 -22.75 -7.63
C VAL A 62 6.91 -22.99 -6.61
N TYR A 63 7.25 -23.20 -5.34
CA TYR A 63 6.27 -23.36 -4.27
C TYR A 63 5.49 -22.05 -4.06
N LEU A 64 6.20 -20.93 -3.91
CA LEU A 64 5.59 -19.64 -3.70
C LEU A 64 4.74 -19.17 -4.88
N SER A 65 5.20 -19.38 -6.12
CA SER A 65 4.44 -19.01 -7.31
C SER A 65 3.13 -19.79 -7.44
N ASN A 66 3.12 -21.07 -7.09
CA ASN A 66 1.88 -21.89 -7.12
C ASN A 66 0.92 -21.51 -5.98
N VAL A 67 1.43 -21.29 -4.78
CA VAL A 67 0.59 -20.87 -3.63
C VAL A 67 0.02 -19.47 -3.82
N GLY A 68 0.72 -18.60 -4.56
CA GLY A 68 0.27 -17.23 -4.86
C GLY A 68 -0.88 -17.14 -5.84
N TYR A 69 -1.21 -18.22 -6.55
CA TYR A 69 -2.34 -18.23 -7.47
C TYR A 69 -3.65 -18.42 -6.72
N LEU A 70 -4.31 -17.32 -6.37
CA LEU A 70 -5.51 -17.31 -5.54
C LEU A 70 -6.56 -16.38 -6.12
N PHE A 71 -7.83 -16.84 -6.09
CA PHE A 71 -8.99 -16.02 -6.48
C PHE A 71 -9.45 -15.05 -5.38
N SER A 72 -8.97 -15.22 -4.15
CA SER A 72 -9.29 -14.36 -3.01
C SER A 72 -8.07 -14.16 -2.12
N PRO A 73 -8.02 -13.08 -1.33
CA PRO A 73 -6.96 -12.87 -0.37
C PRO A 73 -6.86 -14.06 0.58
N MET A 74 -5.70 -14.68 0.62
CA MET A 74 -5.42 -15.77 1.55
C MET A 74 -4.28 -15.37 2.47
N ARG A 75 -4.44 -15.68 3.73
CA ARG A 75 -3.42 -15.54 4.74
C ARG A 75 -2.78 -16.89 4.95
N PHE A 76 -1.49 -16.97 4.74
CA PHE A 76 -0.74 -18.17 5.06
C PHE A 76 0.64 -17.81 5.55
N ARG A 77 1.23 -18.70 6.31
CA ARG A 77 2.61 -18.57 6.77
C ARG A 77 3.52 -19.27 5.79
N VAL A 78 4.44 -18.56 5.18
CA VAL A 78 5.43 -19.15 4.29
C VAL A 78 6.23 -20.20 5.06
N ARG A 79 6.14 -21.46 4.61
CA ARG A 79 6.82 -22.59 5.27
C ARG A 79 6.53 -22.70 6.79
N GLY A 80 5.37 -22.20 7.25
CA GLY A 80 4.96 -22.22 8.64
C GLY A 80 5.57 -21.13 9.53
N TYR A 81 6.45 -20.28 9.00
CA TYR A 81 7.05 -19.18 9.78
C TYR A 81 6.07 -18.04 10.02
N ASP A 82 6.18 -17.41 11.18
CA ASP A 82 5.42 -16.22 11.54
C ASP A 82 5.95 -14.99 10.80
N SER A 83 5.09 -13.98 10.61
CA SER A 83 5.42 -12.73 9.91
C SER A 83 6.55 -11.92 10.58
N GLN A 84 6.83 -12.13 11.87
CA GLN A 84 7.96 -11.53 12.56
C GLN A 84 9.33 -11.95 12.00
N TYR A 85 9.38 -13.05 11.25
CA TYR A 85 10.60 -13.55 10.61
C TYR A 85 10.75 -13.07 9.16
N SER A 86 9.84 -12.23 8.69
CA SER A 86 9.89 -11.61 7.35
C SER A 86 10.27 -10.15 7.46
N ASP A 87 11.30 -9.73 6.73
CA ASP A 87 11.78 -8.36 6.77
C ASP A 87 11.12 -7.50 5.70
N MET A 88 10.75 -6.28 6.08
CA MET A 88 10.23 -5.28 5.17
C MET A 88 11.14 -4.06 5.17
N TYR A 89 11.62 -3.73 3.99
CA TYR A 89 12.46 -2.56 3.73
C TYR A 89 11.69 -1.53 2.91
N ILE A 90 11.98 -0.26 3.15
CA ILE A 90 11.53 0.86 2.31
C ILE A 90 12.76 1.68 1.96
N ASN A 91 13.08 1.78 0.68
CA ASN A 91 14.32 2.38 0.18
C ASN A 91 15.58 1.84 0.89
N GLY A 92 15.63 0.53 1.16
CA GLY A 92 16.75 -0.13 1.83
C GLY A 92 16.84 0.06 3.35
N VAL A 93 15.88 0.74 3.97
CA VAL A 93 15.78 0.87 5.44
C VAL A 93 14.73 -0.10 5.96
N GLN A 94 15.07 -0.87 6.99
CA GLN A 94 14.14 -1.80 7.62
C GLN A 94 13.06 -1.05 8.42
N PHE A 95 11.81 -1.43 8.20
CA PHE A 95 10.62 -0.82 8.83
C PHE A 95 9.82 -1.80 9.70
N ASN A 96 10.40 -2.95 10.03
CA ASN A 96 9.80 -3.83 11.03
C ASN A 96 9.86 -3.15 12.39
N ASP A 97 8.81 -3.29 13.15
CA ASP A 97 8.74 -2.83 14.53
C ASP A 97 9.79 -3.53 15.39
N ALA A 98 10.58 -2.77 16.15
CA ALA A 98 11.71 -3.29 16.90
C ALA A 98 11.32 -4.20 18.08
N GLU A 99 10.09 -4.07 18.59
CA GLU A 99 9.58 -4.86 19.71
C GLU A 99 8.95 -6.16 19.23
N THR A 100 8.11 -6.09 18.20
CA THR A 100 7.34 -7.23 17.70
C THR A 100 8.00 -7.97 16.54
N GLY A 101 8.99 -7.36 15.87
CA GLY A 101 9.61 -7.87 14.65
C GLY A 101 8.71 -7.81 13.42
N ARG A 102 7.50 -7.25 13.51
CA ARG A 102 6.49 -7.26 12.45
C ARG A 102 6.43 -5.92 11.72
N PHE A 103 6.07 -5.97 10.45
CA PHE A 103 5.78 -4.77 9.69
C PHE A 103 4.29 -4.42 9.80
N SER A 104 3.98 -3.17 10.14
CA SER A 104 2.62 -2.65 10.14
C SER A 104 2.23 -2.16 8.75
N TYR A 105 1.38 -2.92 8.05
CA TYR A 105 0.86 -2.51 6.73
C TYR A 105 -0.07 -1.29 6.81
N GLY A 106 -0.53 -0.92 8.00
CA GLY A 106 -1.25 0.33 8.23
C GLY A 106 -0.45 1.57 7.82
N LEU A 107 0.90 1.52 7.92
CA LEU A 107 1.80 2.59 7.52
C LEU A 107 1.69 2.98 6.03
N ILE A 108 1.41 2.02 5.17
CA ILE A 108 1.33 2.18 3.71
C ILE A 108 -0.07 1.95 3.16
N GLY A 109 -1.06 1.84 4.05
CA GLY A 109 -2.44 1.55 3.68
C GLY A 109 -3.03 2.57 2.70
N GLY A 110 -3.64 2.12 1.61
CA GLY A 110 -4.23 2.99 0.58
C GLY A 110 -3.23 3.67 -0.36
N LEU A 111 -1.94 3.37 -0.27
CA LEU A 111 -0.87 3.90 -1.13
C LEU A 111 -0.46 2.92 -2.23
N ASN A 112 -1.40 2.18 -2.80
CA ASN A 112 -1.14 1.09 -3.74
C ASN A 112 -0.29 1.50 -4.96
N ASP A 113 -0.52 2.69 -5.52
CA ASP A 113 0.28 3.15 -6.65
C ASP A 113 1.71 3.53 -6.23
N ALA A 114 1.88 4.08 -5.02
CA ALA A 114 3.20 4.43 -4.51
C ALA A 114 4.01 3.17 -4.14
N THR A 115 3.36 2.14 -3.62
CA THR A 115 4.03 0.93 -3.11
C THR A 115 4.16 -0.20 -4.13
N ARG A 116 3.85 0.05 -5.41
CA ARG A 116 3.89 -1.00 -6.44
C ARG A 116 5.29 -1.43 -6.86
N ASN A 117 6.29 -0.56 -6.71
CA ASN A 117 7.68 -0.89 -7.02
C ASN A 117 8.28 -1.67 -5.85
N LYS A 118 8.05 -2.97 -5.85
CA LYS A 118 8.43 -3.87 -4.77
C LYS A 118 9.29 -5.02 -5.30
N GLU A 119 10.39 -5.26 -4.62
CA GLU A 119 11.23 -6.44 -4.77
C GLU A 119 10.91 -7.41 -3.63
N GLY A 120 10.82 -8.69 -3.92
CA GLY A 120 10.64 -9.74 -2.91
C GLY A 120 11.64 -10.85 -3.13
N ILE A 121 12.19 -11.38 -2.04
CA ILE A 121 13.11 -12.50 -2.04
C ILE A 121 12.62 -13.60 -1.12
N GLY A 122 12.89 -14.83 -1.50
CA GLY A 122 12.66 -16.00 -0.66
C GLY A 122 13.66 -16.12 0.49
N PRO A 123 13.43 -17.08 1.40
CA PRO A 123 14.38 -17.38 2.46
C PRO A 123 15.74 -17.73 1.89
N PHE A 124 16.80 -17.11 2.44
CA PHE A 124 18.21 -17.37 2.08
C PHE A 124 18.60 -17.10 0.61
N GLU A 125 17.76 -16.37 -0.11
CA GLU A 125 18.05 -15.97 -1.49
C GLU A 125 19.06 -14.82 -1.51
N ILE A 126 19.99 -14.83 -2.49
CA ILE A 126 20.99 -13.77 -2.65
C ILE A 126 20.29 -12.50 -3.13
N ASN A 127 20.60 -11.39 -2.48
CA ASN A 127 20.03 -10.09 -2.78
C ASN A 127 20.99 -8.96 -2.41
N ASN A 128 20.62 -7.70 -2.70
CA ASN A 128 21.43 -6.51 -2.51
C ASN A 128 20.91 -5.56 -1.40
N PHE A 129 19.87 -5.91 -0.66
CA PHE A 129 19.24 -4.99 0.31
C PHE A 129 19.08 -5.57 1.72
N THR A 130 19.29 -6.88 1.93
CA THR A 130 19.23 -7.51 3.26
C THR A 130 20.29 -8.58 3.42
N PHE A 131 20.63 -8.90 4.68
CA PHE A 131 21.49 -10.04 5.02
C PHE A 131 20.74 -11.39 5.00
N GLY A 132 19.47 -11.38 4.65
CA GLY A 132 18.60 -12.54 4.58
C GLY A 132 17.68 -12.64 5.80
N ALA A 133 16.47 -13.13 5.56
CA ALA A 133 15.46 -13.39 6.58
C ALA A 133 14.91 -14.80 6.38
N ILE A 134 14.64 -15.51 7.47
CA ILE A 134 14.10 -16.89 7.43
C ILE A 134 12.73 -16.94 6.73
N GLY A 135 11.91 -15.90 6.92
CA GLY A 135 10.61 -15.74 6.27
C GLY A 135 10.65 -15.06 4.91
N GLY A 136 11.86 -14.74 4.40
CA GLY A 136 12.05 -13.91 3.22
C GLY A 136 12.02 -12.42 3.54
N ALA A 137 12.33 -11.59 2.54
CA ALA A 137 12.34 -10.14 2.69
C ALA A 137 11.69 -9.45 1.49
N SER A 138 11.27 -8.22 1.70
CA SER A 138 10.74 -7.36 0.65
C SER A 138 11.27 -5.95 0.79
N ASN A 139 11.55 -5.31 -0.33
CA ASN A 139 11.94 -3.90 -0.38
C ASN A 139 10.97 -3.12 -1.27
N ILE A 140 10.41 -2.04 -0.75
CA ILE A 140 9.57 -1.11 -1.51
C ILE A 140 10.43 0.06 -1.93
N ASN A 141 10.53 0.29 -3.23
CA ASN A 141 11.27 1.41 -3.78
C ASN A 141 10.32 2.61 -3.97
N LEU A 142 10.47 3.63 -3.12
CA LEU A 142 9.69 4.87 -3.15
C LEU A 142 10.43 6.05 -3.83
N ARG A 143 11.48 5.78 -4.58
CA ARG A 143 12.22 6.82 -5.31
C ARG A 143 11.38 7.42 -6.41
N ALA A 144 11.34 8.75 -6.49
CA ALA A 144 10.46 9.45 -7.43
C ALA A 144 10.80 9.17 -8.91
N SER A 145 12.07 8.87 -9.23
CA SER A 145 12.51 8.53 -10.59
C SER A 145 11.99 7.19 -11.11
N GLN A 146 11.54 6.31 -10.20
CA GLN A 146 11.04 4.98 -10.55
C GLN A 146 9.58 4.99 -11.05
N TYR A 147 8.91 6.12 -10.98
CA TYR A 147 7.54 6.25 -11.45
C TYR A 147 7.52 6.83 -12.86
N ALA A 148 6.74 6.20 -13.75
CA ALA A 148 6.51 6.72 -15.08
C ALA A 148 5.80 8.08 -15.02
N ALA A 149 6.20 9.01 -15.88
CA ALA A 149 5.55 10.32 -15.98
C ALA A 149 4.07 10.17 -16.34
N GLY A 150 3.22 10.90 -15.65
CA GLY A 150 1.79 10.93 -15.93
C GLY A 150 0.92 11.09 -14.69
N SER A 151 -0.38 11.05 -14.90
CA SER A 151 -1.38 11.08 -13.84
C SER A 151 -2.31 9.89 -13.94
N LYS A 152 -2.69 9.35 -12.79
CA LYS A 152 -3.58 8.21 -12.67
C LYS A 152 -4.65 8.49 -11.62
N LEU A 153 -5.91 8.33 -12.02
CA LEU A 153 -7.05 8.33 -11.12
C LEU A 153 -7.60 6.91 -11.02
N THR A 154 -7.73 6.42 -9.81
CA THR A 154 -8.33 5.11 -9.53
C THR A 154 -9.55 5.30 -8.66
N LEU A 155 -10.69 4.76 -9.10
CA LEU A 155 -11.93 4.68 -8.33
C LEU A 155 -12.30 3.21 -8.18
N SER A 156 -12.62 2.78 -6.98
CA SER A 156 -13.03 1.39 -6.73
C SER A 156 -14.10 1.31 -5.66
N GLY A 157 -15.03 0.37 -5.83
CA GLY A 157 -16.03 -0.02 -4.87
C GLY A 157 -15.68 -1.36 -4.22
N SER A 158 -16.01 -1.52 -2.95
CA SER A 158 -15.82 -2.75 -2.19
C SER A 158 -16.99 -2.91 -1.21
N ASN A 159 -17.31 -4.14 -0.87
CA ASN A 159 -18.32 -4.44 0.17
C ASN A 159 -17.69 -5.02 1.45
N ARG A 160 -16.40 -4.73 1.69
CA ARG A 160 -15.66 -5.18 2.90
C ARG A 160 -15.68 -4.10 3.99
N ASN A 161 -14.51 -3.69 4.46
CA ASN A 161 -14.38 -2.70 5.54
C ASN A 161 -14.73 -1.28 5.08
N TYR A 162 -14.55 -0.98 3.79
CA TYR A 162 -14.96 0.28 3.18
C TYR A 162 -15.80 0.01 1.92
N ILE A 163 -16.57 1.02 1.50
CA ILE A 163 -17.47 0.94 0.35
C ILE A 163 -16.84 1.58 -0.87
N LEU A 164 -16.16 2.71 -0.69
CA LEU A 164 -15.60 3.50 -1.77
C LEU A 164 -14.15 3.86 -1.49
N ARG A 165 -13.34 3.80 -2.54
CA ARG A 165 -11.97 4.31 -2.58
C ARG A 165 -11.77 5.20 -3.79
N GLY A 166 -11.17 6.36 -3.56
CA GLY A 166 -10.59 7.20 -4.61
C GLY A 166 -9.11 7.38 -4.37
N MET A 167 -8.30 7.31 -5.42
CA MET A 167 -6.86 7.54 -5.35
C MET A 167 -6.41 8.31 -6.60
N TYR A 168 -5.58 9.34 -6.40
CA TYR A 168 -4.97 10.10 -7.47
C TYR A 168 -3.47 10.13 -7.28
N THR A 169 -2.73 9.78 -8.32
CA THR A 169 -1.27 9.78 -8.33
C THR A 169 -0.78 10.60 -9.52
N TYR A 170 0.19 11.46 -9.28
CA TYR A 170 0.88 12.23 -10.30
C TYR A 170 2.39 12.05 -10.17
N SER A 171 3.07 11.84 -11.29
CA SER A 171 4.52 11.77 -11.35
C SER A 171 5.04 12.57 -12.54
N THR A 172 6.13 13.30 -12.33
CA THR A 172 6.82 13.99 -13.44
C THR A 172 7.69 13.02 -14.24
N GLY A 173 8.01 11.84 -13.69
CA GLY A 173 9.14 11.04 -14.14
C GLY A 173 10.47 11.79 -13.94
N LEU A 174 11.56 11.20 -14.40
CA LEU A 174 12.87 11.87 -14.38
C LEU A 174 12.93 12.94 -15.49
N MET A 175 13.05 14.19 -15.07
CA MET A 175 13.14 15.34 -15.97
C MET A 175 14.59 15.55 -16.45
N ASN A 176 14.78 16.25 -17.57
CA ASN A 176 16.09 16.53 -18.17
C ASN A 176 17.04 17.30 -17.22
N ASN A 177 16.52 18.02 -16.24
CA ASN A 177 17.29 18.72 -15.22
C ASN A 177 17.69 17.81 -14.04
N GLY A 178 17.42 16.50 -14.11
CA GLY A 178 17.73 15.51 -13.10
C GLY A 178 16.79 15.51 -11.88
N TRP A 179 15.68 16.23 -11.89
CA TRP A 179 14.65 16.17 -10.86
C TRP A 179 13.55 15.19 -11.21
N ALA A 180 13.01 14.53 -10.19
CA ALA A 180 11.78 13.76 -10.28
C ALA A 180 10.89 14.06 -9.07
N PHE A 181 9.59 14.21 -9.29
CA PHE A 181 8.59 14.41 -8.25
C PHE A 181 7.43 13.46 -8.45
N THR A 182 6.95 12.88 -7.35
CA THR A 182 5.77 12.00 -7.35
C THR A 182 4.91 12.32 -6.14
N GLY A 183 3.61 12.41 -6.34
CA GLY A 183 2.64 12.58 -5.28
C GLY A 183 1.45 11.66 -5.47
N SER A 184 0.95 11.10 -4.38
CA SER A 184 -0.27 10.28 -4.37
C SER A 184 -1.15 10.67 -3.20
N LEU A 185 -2.45 10.81 -3.46
CA LEU A 185 -3.46 11.06 -2.44
C LEU A 185 -4.55 10.00 -2.57
N GLY A 186 -4.97 9.43 -1.46
CA GLY A 186 -6.01 8.42 -1.42
C GLY A 186 -7.04 8.71 -0.32
N TYR A 187 -8.27 8.29 -0.56
CA TYR A 187 -9.32 8.34 0.43
C TYR A 187 -10.17 7.07 0.35
N ARG A 188 -10.38 6.44 1.50
CA ARG A 188 -11.22 5.26 1.65
C ARG A 188 -12.33 5.58 2.65
N TRP A 189 -13.54 5.29 2.25
CA TRP A 189 -14.72 5.59 3.04
C TRP A 189 -15.66 4.39 3.10
N GLY A 190 -16.17 4.10 4.29
CA GLY A 190 -17.21 3.12 4.52
C GLY A 190 -18.03 3.47 5.75
N ASN A 191 -19.34 3.47 5.60
CA ASN A 191 -20.29 3.58 6.69
C ASN A 191 -21.18 2.35 6.60
N GLU A 192 -20.91 1.36 7.43
CA GLU A 192 -21.53 0.05 7.39
C GLU A 192 -21.41 -0.65 6.03
N GLY A 193 -20.47 -1.56 5.93
CA GLY A 193 -20.33 -2.46 4.77
C GLY A 193 -21.25 -3.68 4.92
N ASN A 194 -20.65 -4.87 4.76
CA ASN A 194 -21.33 -6.15 4.95
C ASN A 194 -21.61 -6.50 6.42
N ILE A 195 -21.01 -5.78 7.37
CA ILE A 195 -21.15 -6.01 8.82
C ILE A 195 -21.67 -4.73 9.46
N GLU A 196 -22.70 -4.87 10.27
CA GLU A 196 -23.31 -3.76 10.95
C GLU A 196 -22.43 -3.17 12.06
N GLY A 197 -22.49 -1.85 12.23
CA GLY A 197 -21.75 -1.13 13.26
C GLY A 197 -20.27 -0.95 12.96
N ILE A 198 -19.80 -1.23 11.75
CA ILE A 198 -18.45 -0.89 11.31
C ILE A 198 -18.45 0.45 10.56
N LYS A 199 -17.36 1.18 10.72
CA LYS A 199 -17.10 2.42 9.98
C LYS A 199 -15.64 2.47 9.62
N TYR A 200 -15.33 2.93 8.44
CA TYR A 200 -13.97 3.08 7.95
C TYR A 200 -13.80 4.44 7.30
N ASN A 201 -12.82 5.18 7.77
CA ASN A 201 -12.44 6.48 7.23
C ASN A 201 -10.93 6.58 7.24
N SER A 202 -10.32 6.64 6.05
CA SER A 202 -8.88 6.68 5.94
C SER A 202 -8.47 7.60 4.80
N PHE A 203 -7.62 8.55 5.12
CA PHE A 203 -6.90 9.36 4.15
C PHE A 203 -5.48 8.84 4.03
N SER A 204 -4.89 8.89 2.85
CA SER A 204 -3.49 8.51 2.63
C SER A 204 -2.80 9.53 1.74
N TYR A 205 -1.54 9.82 2.04
CA TYR A 205 -0.71 10.69 1.23
C TYR A 205 0.69 10.10 1.05
N PHE A 206 1.27 10.36 -0.10
CA PHE A 206 2.67 10.09 -0.42
C PHE A 206 3.22 11.26 -1.21
N LEU A 207 4.41 11.72 -0.84
CA LEU A 207 5.16 12.74 -1.56
C LEU A 207 6.60 12.27 -1.69
N GLY A 208 7.11 12.20 -2.90
CA GLY A 208 8.48 11.84 -3.23
C GLY A 208 9.14 12.91 -4.08
N ALA A 209 10.39 13.21 -3.75
CA ALA A 209 11.25 14.08 -4.54
C ALA A 209 12.63 13.41 -4.69
N GLU A 210 13.19 13.45 -5.88
CA GLU A 210 14.52 12.91 -6.13
C GLU A 210 15.31 13.86 -7.01
N LYS A 211 16.61 14.00 -6.69
CA LYS A 211 17.58 14.71 -7.51
C LYS A 211 18.69 13.75 -7.92
N VAL A 212 18.79 13.49 -9.19
CA VAL A 212 19.93 12.83 -9.82
C VAL A 212 20.93 13.92 -10.20
N PHE A 213 22.10 13.91 -9.58
CA PHE A 213 23.17 14.91 -9.84
C PHE A 213 24.01 14.50 -11.05
N ASN A 214 24.30 13.20 -11.12
CA ASN A 214 25.08 12.55 -12.20
C ASN A 214 24.82 11.03 -12.16
N ASP A 215 25.46 10.26 -13.00
CA ASP A 215 25.29 8.81 -13.12
C ASP A 215 25.67 8.05 -11.84
N ARG A 216 26.39 8.68 -10.91
CA ARG A 216 26.84 8.07 -9.65
C ARG A 216 26.11 8.55 -8.41
N HIS A 217 25.51 9.73 -8.41
CA HIS A 217 24.94 10.32 -7.22
C HIS A 217 23.47 10.67 -7.41
N SER A 218 22.61 10.16 -6.55
CA SER A 218 21.24 10.63 -6.41
C SER A 218 20.84 10.78 -4.94
N LEU A 219 20.03 11.78 -4.65
CA LEU A 219 19.42 12.03 -3.35
C LEU A 219 17.92 11.93 -3.50
N SER A 220 17.27 11.11 -2.70
CA SER A 220 15.81 10.98 -2.66
C SER A 220 15.26 11.28 -1.28
N LEU A 221 14.09 11.91 -1.27
CA LEU A 221 13.28 12.19 -0.09
C LEU A 221 11.87 11.67 -0.35
N ALA A 222 11.34 10.89 0.57
CA ALA A 222 9.98 10.39 0.54
C ALA A 222 9.31 10.63 1.90
N THR A 223 8.04 11.04 1.89
CA THR A 223 7.21 11.11 3.09
C THR A 223 5.83 10.58 2.79
N TRP A 224 5.25 9.89 3.75
CA TRP A 224 3.93 9.29 3.61
C TRP A 224 3.24 9.14 4.96
N GLY A 225 1.94 8.93 4.90
CA GLY A 225 1.15 8.65 6.08
C GLY A 225 -0.28 8.29 5.73
N THR A 226 -0.91 7.56 6.64
CA THR A 226 -2.25 7.03 6.46
C THR A 226 -3.08 7.21 7.74
N PRO A 227 -3.54 8.45 8.05
CA PRO A 227 -4.48 8.64 9.13
C PRO A 227 -5.76 7.83 8.89
N THR A 228 -6.06 6.95 9.82
CA THR A 228 -7.18 6.00 9.71
C THR A 228 -8.01 6.02 10.99
N GLU A 229 -9.32 6.09 10.85
CA GLU A 229 -10.30 5.80 11.88
C GLU A 229 -11.15 4.61 11.42
N ARG A 230 -11.23 3.59 12.24
CA ARG A 230 -12.05 2.41 11.97
C ARG A 230 -12.78 1.92 13.20
N TRP A 231 -14.00 1.49 13.02
CA TRP A 231 -14.79 0.79 13.99
C TRP A 231 -14.65 -0.70 13.75
N GLN A 232 -14.24 -1.41 14.80
CA GLN A 232 -13.88 -2.82 14.68
C GLN A 232 -15.07 -3.74 14.81
N GLN A 233 -14.99 -4.83 14.10
CA GLN A 233 -15.78 -6.04 14.36
C GLN A 233 -15.03 -6.96 15.33
N MET A 234 -15.76 -7.84 15.96
CA MET A 234 -15.22 -8.93 16.77
C MET A 234 -16.03 -10.20 16.53
N ALA A 235 -15.36 -11.34 16.59
CA ALA A 235 -16.06 -12.62 16.58
C ALA A 235 -17.00 -12.72 17.79
N ALA A 236 -18.16 -13.29 17.58
CA ALA A 236 -19.14 -13.61 18.62
C ALA A 236 -19.16 -15.14 18.89
N THR A 237 -19.86 -15.54 19.94
CA THR A 237 -20.10 -16.95 20.21
C THR A 237 -21.12 -17.50 19.20
N GLU A 238 -21.11 -18.80 18.97
CA GLU A 238 -22.10 -19.49 18.13
C GLU A 238 -23.54 -19.20 18.58
N GLU A 239 -23.77 -19.18 19.88
CA GLU A 239 -25.05 -18.82 20.46
C GLU A 239 -25.50 -17.40 20.10
N ALA A 240 -24.57 -16.43 20.12
CA ALA A 240 -24.89 -15.05 19.74
C ALA A 240 -25.23 -14.94 18.25
N TYR A 241 -24.55 -15.67 17.38
CA TYR A 241 -24.91 -15.74 15.95
C TYR A 241 -26.28 -16.39 15.73
N TYR A 242 -26.57 -17.44 16.49
CA TYR A 242 -27.88 -18.10 16.42
C TYR A 242 -29.01 -17.16 16.90
N LEU A 243 -28.83 -16.48 18.03
CA LEU A 243 -29.82 -15.52 18.56
C LEU A 243 -30.01 -14.31 17.65
N ALA A 244 -28.95 -13.83 17.02
CA ALA A 244 -29.01 -12.75 16.05
C ALA A 244 -29.55 -13.20 14.68
N ASN A 245 -29.70 -14.49 14.46
CA ASN A 245 -30.04 -15.09 13.16
C ASN A 245 -29.15 -14.57 12.02
N SER A 246 -27.87 -14.34 12.30
CA SER A 246 -26.92 -13.80 11.34
C SER A 246 -25.48 -14.09 11.72
N HIS A 247 -24.71 -14.64 10.77
CA HIS A 247 -23.25 -14.81 10.89
C HIS A 247 -22.46 -13.49 10.73
N TYR A 248 -23.13 -12.40 10.36
CA TYR A 248 -22.57 -11.05 10.26
C TYR A 248 -22.78 -10.20 11.53
N TYR A 249 -23.27 -10.82 12.61
CA TYR A 249 -23.45 -10.14 13.88
C TYR A 249 -22.11 -9.63 14.42
N ASN A 250 -22.11 -8.36 14.86
CA ASN A 250 -20.95 -7.73 15.49
C ASN A 250 -21.31 -7.29 16.91
N PRO A 251 -20.71 -7.87 17.96
CA PRO A 251 -21.03 -7.54 19.34
C PRO A 251 -20.47 -6.18 19.81
N ASN A 252 -19.64 -5.53 19.00
CA ASN A 252 -18.98 -4.29 19.40
C ASN A 252 -19.86 -3.04 19.29
N TRP A 253 -21.01 -3.08 18.64
CA TRP A 253 -21.84 -1.91 18.42
C TRP A 253 -23.15 -1.94 19.17
N GLY A 254 -23.74 -0.78 19.36
CA GLY A 254 -25.05 -0.59 19.99
C GLY A 254 -25.50 0.86 19.92
N TYR A 255 -26.64 1.15 20.53
CA TYR A 255 -27.17 2.51 20.59
C TYR A 255 -26.86 3.13 21.95
N GLN A 256 -26.42 4.38 21.94
CA GLN A 256 -26.30 5.23 23.13
C GLN A 256 -26.94 6.58 22.82
N ASN A 257 -27.98 6.94 23.59
CA ASN A 257 -28.76 8.16 23.40
C ASN A 257 -29.34 8.29 21.96
N GLY A 258 -29.73 7.17 21.36
CA GLY A 258 -30.28 7.14 19.99
C GLY A 258 -29.24 7.16 18.86
N GLU A 259 -27.97 7.30 19.17
CA GLU A 259 -26.88 7.24 18.19
C GLU A 259 -26.20 5.87 18.18
N LYS A 260 -25.91 5.37 16.99
CA LYS A 260 -25.14 4.14 16.80
C LYS A 260 -23.68 4.37 17.17
N ARG A 261 -23.13 3.55 18.05
CA ARG A 261 -21.77 3.63 18.54
C ARG A 261 -21.10 2.26 18.53
N ASN A 262 -19.78 2.25 18.40
CA ASN A 262 -18.96 1.05 18.49
C ASN A 262 -18.05 1.17 19.72
N ALA A 263 -17.93 0.08 20.47
CA ALA A 263 -17.11 0.02 21.69
C ALA A 263 -15.61 -0.04 21.38
N ARG A 264 -15.21 -0.43 20.17
CA ARG A 264 -13.81 -0.53 19.75
C ARG A 264 -13.54 0.32 18.51
N ILE A 265 -13.03 1.51 18.75
CA ILE A 265 -12.63 2.46 17.69
C ILE A 265 -11.11 2.52 17.72
N VAL A 266 -10.48 2.23 16.58
CA VAL A 266 -9.05 2.43 16.36
C VAL A 266 -8.84 3.71 15.58
N ARG A 267 -7.96 4.57 16.09
CA ARG A 267 -7.45 5.76 15.42
C ARG A 267 -5.94 5.62 15.36
N GLN A 268 -5.41 5.61 14.16
CA GLN A 268 -3.98 5.43 13.93
C GLN A 268 -3.49 6.50 12.96
N PHE A 269 -2.35 7.09 13.27
CA PHE A 269 -1.62 7.95 12.36
C PHE A 269 -0.13 7.92 12.72
N GLU A 270 0.67 7.38 11.82
CA GLU A 270 2.11 7.27 11.95
C GLU A 270 2.74 7.88 10.70
N PRO A 271 3.01 9.21 10.70
CA PRO A 271 3.70 9.85 9.59
C PRO A 271 5.13 9.33 9.50
N SER A 272 5.54 8.95 8.31
CA SER A 272 6.87 8.42 8.05
C SER A 272 7.60 9.27 7.02
N ALA A 273 8.91 9.34 7.14
CA ALA A 273 9.77 9.98 6.17
C ALA A 273 11.07 9.19 6.01
N ASN A 274 11.60 9.17 4.80
CA ASN A 274 12.86 8.53 4.46
C ASN A 274 13.67 9.47 3.57
N ALA A 275 14.95 9.63 3.90
CA ALA A 275 15.92 10.31 3.05
C ALA A 275 17.03 9.32 2.72
N SER A 276 17.33 9.13 1.44
CA SER A 276 18.37 8.22 0.99
C SER A 276 19.28 8.88 -0.04
N TRP A 277 20.57 8.67 0.14
CA TRP A 277 21.60 9.03 -0.83
C TRP A 277 22.13 7.75 -1.46
N ASN A 278 22.01 7.65 -2.77
CA ASN A 278 22.51 6.52 -3.51
C ASN A 278 23.80 6.92 -4.22
N PHE A 279 24.83 6.08 -4.04
CA PHE A 279 26.13 6.25 -4.65
C PHE A 279 26.53 4.96 -5.39
N THR A 280 26.73 5.06 -6.69
CA THR A 280 27.20 3.95 -7.52
C THR A 280 28.73 3.99 -7.55
N ILE A 281 29.38 2.98 -6.96
CA ILE A 281 30.86 2.92 -6.83
C ILE A 281 31.49 2.53 -8.16
N ASP A 282 30.87 1.63 -8.91
CA ASP A 282 31.38 1.12 -10.18
C ASP A 282 30.21 0.88 -11.16
N ASP A 283 30.44 1.16 -12.45
CA ASP A 283 29.43 0.99 -13.51
C ASP A 283 29.15 -0.49 -13.82
N ASN A 284 29.93 -1.41 -13.27
CA ASN A 284 29.83 -2.87 -13.46
C ASN A 284 29.23 -3.61 -12.27
N LYS A 285 28.62 -2.93 -11.32
CA LYS A 285 27.99 -3.58 -10.15
C LYS A 285 26.59 -3.06 -9.91
#